data_12ddaedd520cbf1532f80058eb979eaa
#
_entry.id   12ddaedd520cbf1532f80058eb979eaa
#
_cell.length_a   1.000
_cell.length_b   1.000
_cell.length_c   1.000
_cell.angle_alpha   90.00
_cell.angle_beta   90.00
_cell.angle_gamma   90.00
#
_symmetry.space_group_name_H-M   'P 1'
#
loop_
_entity.id
_entity.type
_entity.pdbx_description
1 polymer ?
#
loop_
_entity_poly.entity_id
_entity_poly.type
_entity_poly.pdbx_seq_one_letter_code
_entity_poly.pdbx_strand_id
1 'polypeptide(L)'
;MRDLHTAAAYGGTGWAPRATSLRQEVGTIWRACGVDREWSPLREVLLHQPGLELAAIAEPDRAHMLDILDVDRARQQHDAMAQTYRELGITVHQLEPPQTPPPNLMFVADLLFMTPEGVILGRPASTVRAGEERLVAECLTALGIPILRSVRGTGTFEGADAAWIDPRTVLLAIGLRTNAEGAAQVEASLHEMGVTVIRVGLPYGTMHLMGQLRFADRDLAIAWPGRVPHAAVEALRARGYSVLFLPDEDEARYGMALNFVTVAPRQILMPAGNPATQSFYKQAGITCHTIQVDELIKAAGGIGCLTGILHRELEG
;
A
#
# COMPACT_ATOMS: atom_id res chain seq x y z
N MET A 1 -27.57 41.46 26.33
CA MET A 1 -27.41 40.07 25.90
C MET A 1 -27.71 40.03 24.40
N ARG A 2 -26.81 39.51 23.54
CA ARG A 2 -27.14 39.35 22.10
C ARG A 2 -28.28 38.38 21.97
N ASP A 3 -29.24 38.69 21.08
CA ASP A 3 -30.30 37.76 20.73
C ASP A 3 -29.66 36.49 20.11
N LEU A 4 -29.91 35.34 20.73
CA LEU A 4 -29.33 34.05 20.31
C LEU A 4 -29.73 33.69 18.87
N HIS A 5 -30.93 34.06 18.44
CA HIS A 5 -31.42 33.78 17.09
C HIS A 5 -30.70 34.56 15.98
N THR A 6 -30.03 35.66 16.32
CA THR A 6 -29.25 36.46 15.35
C THR A 6 -27.78 36.20 15.40
N ALA A 7 -27.30 35.42 16.39
CA ALA A 7 -25.88 35.10 16.53
C ALA A 7 -25.42 34.00 15.54
N ALA A 8 -24.28 34.20 14.89
CA ALA A 8 -23.71 33.24 13.94
C ALA A 8 -23.58 31.83 14.53
N ALA A 9 -23.22 31.71 15.83
CA ALA A 9 -23.13 30.42 16.51
C ALA A 9 -24.44 29.58 16.51
N TYR A 10 -25.58 30.22 16.29
CA TYR A 10 -26.91 29.57 16.25
C TYR A 10 -27.56 29.67 14.86
N GLY A 11 -26.80 29.88 13.81
CA GLY A 11 -27.28 29.95 12.42
C GLY A 11 -27.75 31.35 11.99
N GLY A 12 -27.46 32.39 12.79
CA GLY A 12 -27.75 33.78 12.42
C GLY A 12 -26.73 34.39 11.45
N THR A 13 -26.79 35.71 11.33
CA THR A 13 -25.93 36.45 10.39
C THR A 13 -24.42 36.14 10.60
N GLY A 14 -23.75 35.71 9.53
CA GLY A 14 -22.33 35.32 9.54
C GLY A 14 -22.08 33.83 9.67
N TRP A 15 -23.12 32.99 9.88
CA TRP A 15 -23.01 31.55 9.74
C TRP A 15 -23.09 31.14 8.27
N ALA A 16 -22.20 30.22 7.86
CA ALA A 16 -22.23 29.61 6.53
C ALA A 16 -22.05 28.10 6.65
N PRO A 17 -22.81 27.29 5.89
CA PRO A 17 -22.60 25.84 5.83
C PRO A 17 -21.26 25.52 5.17
N ARG A 18 -20.68 24.37 5.56
CA ARG A 18 -19.55 23.80 4.84
C ARG A 18 -20.05 23.29 3.49
N ALA A 19 -19.58 23.88 2.38
CA ALA A 19 -20.05 23.61 1.02
C ALA A 19 -19.12 22.72 0.21
N THR A 20 -17.89 22.53 0.67
CA THR A 20 -16.86 21.73 -0.01
C THR A 20 -16.91 20.28 0.48
N SER A 21 -16.71 19.34 -0.44
CA SER A 21 -16.51 17.94 -0.11
C SER A 21 -15.11 17.70 0.45
N LEU A 22 -14.90 16.59 1.18
CA LEU A 22 -13.58 16.21 1.67
C LEU A 22 -12.55 16.13 0.53
N ARG A 23 -12.93 15.56 -0.63
CA ARG A 23 -12.07 15.50 -1.82
C ARG A 23 -11.60 16.88 -2.30
N GLN A 24 -12.46 17.91 -2.24
CA GLN A 24 -12.10 19.28 -2.60
C GLN A 24 -11.23 19.97 -1.55
N GLU A 25 -11.23 19.47 -0.32
CA GLU A 25 -10.45 20.01 0.80
C GLU A 25 -9.06 19.38 0.91
N VAL A 26 -8.85 18.20 0.31
CA VAL A 26 -7.52 17.61 0.15
C VAL A 26 -6.64 18.53 -0.70
N GLY A 27 -5.47 18.86 -0.20
CA GLY A 27 -4.55 19.83 -0.81
C GLY A 27 -4.79 21.30 -0.40
N THR A 28 -5.82 21.58 0.41
CA THR A 28 -6.13 22.94 0.92
C THR A 28 -6.26 22.97 2.45
N ILE A 29 -7.28 22.32 2.99
CA ILE A 29 -7.51 22.17 4.44
C ILE A 29 -6.72 20.96 4.96
N TRP A 30 -6.79 19.86 4.26
CA TRP A 30 -6.02 18.65 4.51
C TRP A 30 -4.77 18.63 3.65
N ARG A 31 -3.77 17.87 4.08
CA ARG A 31 -2.58 17.65 3.26
C ARG A 31 -2.96 17.02 1.91
N ALA A 32 -2.23 17.44 0.85
CA ALA A 32 -2.33 16.75 -0.44
C ALA A 32 -1.94 15.28 -0.26
N CYS A 33 -2.84 14.39 -0.63
CA CYS A 33 -2.67 12.94 -0.59
C CYS A 33 -3.64 12.31 -1.60
N GLY A 34 -3.55 11.01 -1.79
CA GLY A 34 -4.54 10.27 -2.54
C GLY A 34 -3.96 9.36 -3.61
N VAL A 35 -4.70 8.28 -3.85
CA VAL A 35 -4.43 7.28 -4.89
C VAL A 35 -5.77 6.86 -5.49
N ASP A 36 -5.83 6.81 -6.82
CA ASP A 36 -6.98 6.29 -7.58
C ASP A 36 -6.55 5.33 -8.70
N ARG A 37 -5.26 5.04 -8.81
CA ARG A 37 -4.66 4.07 -9.76
C ARG A 37 -3.24 3.71 -9.34
N GLU A 38 -2.82 2.48 -9.66
CA GLU A 38 -1.54 1.95 -9.20
C GLU A 38 -0.33 2.46 -10.02
N TRP A 39 -0.54 3.00 -11.21
CA TRP A 39 0.50 3.31 -12.16
C TRP A 39 0.78 4.82 -12.37
N SER A 40 -0.03 5.70 -11.80
CA SER A 40 0.23 7.15 -11.87
C SER A 40 1.55 7.52 -11.19
N PRO A 41 2.18 8.64 -11.60
CA PRO A 41 3.42 9.09 -10.99
C PRO A 41 3.33 9.16 -9.47
N LEU A 42 4.27 8.50 -8.80
CA LEU A 42 4.37 8.44 -7.34
C LEU A 42 4.96 9.75 -6.81
N ARG A 43 4.36 10.31 -5.77
CA ARG A 43 4.77 11.60 -5.18
C ARG A 43 5.23 11.49 -3.75
N GLU A 44 4.53 10.70 -2.94
CA GLU A 44 4.85 10.59 -1.52
C GLU A 44 4.68 9.15 -1.02
N VAL A 45 5.61 8.71 -0.19
CA VAL A 45 5.59 7.40 0.47
C VAL A 45 5.82 7.54 1.97
N LEU A 46 5.31 6.59 2.73
CA LEU A 46 5.59 6.38 4.15
C LEU A 46 6.44 5.11 4.30
N LEU A 47 7.55 5.23 4.99
CA LEU A 47 8.46 4.12 5.29
C LEU A 47 8.67 4.03 6.80
N HIS A 48 8.97 2.83 7.31
CA HIS A 48 9.49 2.62 8.66
C HIS A 48 10.83 1.88 8.56
N GLN A 49 11.90 2.54 9.03
CA GLN A 49 13.21 1.92 9.04
C GLN A 49 13.25 0.83 10.12
N PRO A 50 13.62 -0.42 9.79
CA PRO A 50 13.73 -1.47 10.78
C PRO A 50 14.77 -1.12 11.87
N GLY A 51 14.50 -1.53 13.10
CA GLY A 51 15.28 -1.14 14.27
C GLY A 51 15.52 -2.27 15.26
N LEU A 52 15.60 -1.90 16.54
CA LEU A 52 15.89 -2.84 17.64
C LEU A 52 14.80 -3.90 17.85
N GLU A 53 13.59 -3.67 17.35
CA GLU A 53 12.50 -4.67 17.35
C GLU A 53 12.89 -5.95 16.64
N LEU A 54 13.78 -5.89 15.63
CA LEU A 54 14.28 -7.06 14.94
C LEU A 54 15.38 -7.80 15.72
N ALA A 55 16.18 -7.07 16.50
CA ALA A 55 17.28 -7.66 17.26
C ALA A 55 16.81 -8.61 18.39
N ALA A 56 15.54 -8.46 18.82
CA ALA A 56 14.95 -9.29 19.84
C ALA A 56 14.35 -10.61 19.31
N ILE A 57 14.35 -10.84 18.00
CA ILE A 57 13.73 -12.01 17.37
C ILE A 57 14.71 -13.19 17.44
N ALA A 58 14.40 -14.16 18.30
CA ALA A 58 15.17 -15.41 18.40
C ALA A 58 14.61 -16.52 17.47
N GLU A 59 13.32 -16.49 17.19
CA GLU A 59 12.60 -17.48 16.38
C GLU A 59 11.85 -16.74 15.26
N PRO A 60 12.42 -16.65 14.03
CA PRO A 60 11.85 -15.88 12.92
C PRO A 60 10.39 -16.25 12.58
N ASP A 61 10.08 -17.54 12.60
CA ASP A 61 8.75 -18.05 12.28
C ASP A 61 7.66 -17.49 13.20
N ARG A 62 7.96 -17.28 14.49
CA ARG A 62 7.03 -16.64 15.44
C ARG A 62 6.78 -15.17 15.14
N ALA A 63 7.71 -14.51 14.47
CA ALA A 63 7.56 -13.15 13.99
C ALA A 63 7.06 -13.10 12.53
N HIS A 64 6.68 -14.25 11.95
CA HIS A 64 6.30 -14.40 10.54
C HIS A 64 7.39 -13.98 9.55
N MET A 65 8.65 -14.24 9.90
CA MET A 65 9.83 -14.01 9.06
C MET A 65 10.42 -15.32 8.60
N LEU A 66 11.16 -15.29 7.50
CA LEU A 66 11.77 -16.49 6.90
C LEU A 66 13.12 -16.84 7.55
N ASP A 67 13.84 -15.83 8.05
CA ASP A 67 15.16 -15.98 8.65
C ASP A 67 15.45 -14.84 9.64
N ILE A 68 16.52 -14.98 10.43
CA ILE A 68 17.05 -13.89 11.27
C ILE A 68 17.73 -12.85 10.37
N LEU A 69 17.39 -11.58 10.61
CA LEU A 69 17.98 -10.47 9.87
C LEU A 69 19.25 -9.93 10.57
N ASP A 70 20.25 -9.60 9.77
CA ASP A 70 21.29 -8.66 10.17
C ASP A 70 20.68 -7.25 10.18
N VAL A 71 20.46 -6.70 11.37
CA VAL A 71 19.75 -5.43 11.56
C VAL A 71 20.49 -4.27 10.90
N ASP A 72 21.83 -4.23 10.99
CA ASP A 72 22.60 -3.14 10.40
C ASP A 72 22.53 -3.19 8.87
N ARG A 73 22.61 -4.36 8.30
CA ARG A 73 22.47 -4.56 6.84
C ARG A 73 21.05 -4.26 6.37
N ALA A 74 20.04 -4.70 7.11
CA ALA A 74 18.64 -4.40 6.81
C ALA A 74 18.40 -2.88 6.81
N ARG A 75 18.94 -2.14 7.79
CA ARG A 75 18.88 -0.68 7.85
C ARG A 75 19.57 -0.01 6.67
N GLN A 76 20.79 -0.45 6.33
CA GLN A 76 21.52 0.08 5.17
C GLN A 76 20.73 -0.11 3.86
N GLN A 77 20.12 -1.27 3.65
CA GLN A 77 19.29 -1.53 2.48
C GLN A 77 18.01 -0.68 2.48
N HIS A 78 17.39 -0.51 3.63
CA HIS A 78 16.23 0.35 3.77
C HIS A 78 16.57 1.84 3.51
N ASP A 79 17.71 2.31 4.01
CA ASP A 79 18.20 3.68 3.75
C ASP A 79 18.50 3.90 2.27
N ALA A 80 19.11 2.92 1.61
CA ALA A 80 19.33 2.94 0.17
C ALA A 80 18.00 3.01 -0.61
N MET A 81 16.97 2.28 -0.18
CA MET A 81 15.63 2.36 -0.74
C MET A 81 15.03 3.76 -0.57
N ALA A 82 15.08 4.31 0.62
CA ALA A 82 14.58 5.66 0.91
C ALA A 82 15.33 6.73 0.09
N GLN A 83 16.65 6.58 -0.06
CA GLN A 83 17.46 7.48 -0.87
C GLN A 83 17.09 7.37 -2.36
N THR A 84 16.89 6.17 -2.89
CA THR A 84 16.47 5.96 -4.28
C THR A 84 15.11 6.63 -4.55
N TYR A 85 14.15 6.56 -3.64
CA TYR A 85 12.90 7.32 -3.79
C TYR A 85 13.14 8.83 -3.88
N ARG A 86 14.00 9.40 -3.01
CA ARG A 86 14.32 10.83 -3.05
C ARG A 86 15.01 11.23 -4.35
N GLU A 87 15.92 10.42 -4.88
CA GLU A 87 16.60 10.64 -6.17
C GLU A 87 15.63 10.59 -7.35
N LEU A 88 14.55 9.82 -7.24
CA LEU A 88 13.45 9.78 -8.21
C LEU A 88 12.44 10.95 -8.01
N GLY A 89 12.72 11.89 -7.11
CA GLY A 89 11.86 13.05 -6.83
C GLY A 89 10.62 12.73 -5.97
N ILE A 90 10.64 11.60 -5.26
CA ILE A 90 9.54 11.15 -4.40
C ILE A 90 9.82 11.57 -2.96
N THR A 91 8.85 12.21 -2.31
CA THR A 91 8.94 12.59 -0.90
C THR A 91 8.80 11.35 -0.01
N VAL A 92 9.77 11.16 0.87
CA VAL A 92 9.80 10.06 1.83
C VAL A 92 9.49 10.59 3.23
N HIS A 93 8.36 10.14 3.79
CA HIS A 93 8.01 10.34 5.19
C HIS A 93 8.49 9.13 5.99
N GLN A 94 8.96 9.39 7.22
CA GLN A 94 9.40 8.34 8.13
C GLN A 94 8.38 8.16 9.25
N LEU A 95 7.99 6.91 9.46
CA LEU A 95 7.23 6.48 10.64
C LEU A 95 8.24 6.18 11.76
N GLU A 96 8.29 7.05 12.74
CA GLU A 96 9.23 6.99 13.87
C GLU A 96 8.45 6.84 15.18
N PRO A 97 8.11 5.60 15.60
CA PRO A 97 7.40 5.40 16.85
C PRO A 97 8.24 5.83 18.06
N PRO A 98 7.62 6.41 19.10
CA PRO A 98 8.35 6.86 20.30
C PRO A 98 8.84 5.69 21.18
N GLN A 99 8.38 4.48 20.91
CA GLN A 99 8.75 3.25 21.61
C GLN A 99 9.04 2.16 20.58
N THR A 100 9.77 1.11 20.99
CA THR A 100 10.04 -0.05 20.15
C THR A 100 8.72 -0.67 19.67
N PRO A 101 8.49 -0.69 18.34
CA PRO A 101 7.23 -1.20 17.77
C PRO A 101 7.22 -2.73 17.67
N PRO A 102 6.09 -3.33 17.25
CA PRO A 102 6.07 -4.71 16.79
C PRO A 102 7.03 -4.94 15.62
N PRO A 103 7.58 -6.15 15.44
CA PRO A 103 8.69 -6.41 14.52
C PRO A 103 8.35 -6.24 13.03
N ASN A 104 7.07 -6.31 12.66
CA ASN A 104 6.65 -6.22 11.27
C ASN A 104 6.19 -4.81 10.85
N LEU A 105 6.38 -3.78 11.70
CA LEU A 105 5.94 -2.41 11.39
C LEU A 105 6.55 -1.86 10.10
N MET A 106 7.72 -2.36 9.68
CA MET A 106 8.34 -1.96 8.42
C MET A 106 7.48 -2.29 7.17
N PHE A 107 6.53 -3.22 7.27
CA PHE A 107 5.60 -3.55 6.19
C PHE A 107 4.40 -2.60 6.17
N VAL A 108 4.69 -1.32 5.94
CA VAL A 108 3.72 -0.22 6.01
C VAL A 108 2.59 -0.37 4.99
N ALA A 109 2.86 -0.99 3.83
CA ALA A 109 1.86 -1.21 2.80
C ALA A 109 0.63 -2.00 3.29
N ASP A 110 0.81 -2.87 4.27
CA ASP A 110 -0.27 -3.69 4.82
C ASP A 110 -1.21 -2.89 5.74
N LEU A 111 -0.71 -1.76 6.28
CA LEU A 111 -1.38 -1.02 7.34
C LEU A 111 -2.29 0.09 6.82
N LEU A 112 -2.24 0.40 5.53
CA LEU A 112 -3.01 1.47 4.93
C LEU A 112 -3.42 1.16 3.48
N PHE A 113 -4.61 1.63 3.10
CA PHE A 113 -5.05 1.71 1.72
C PHE A 113 -5.48 3.13 1.42
N MET A 114 -4.74 3.81 0.54
CA MET A 114 -4.99 5.20 0.20
C MET A 114 -6.09 5.32 -0.86
N THR A 115 -7.01 6.27 -0.64
CA THR A 115 -8.06 6.67 -1.57
C THR A 115 -7.90 8.14 -1.96
N PRO A 116 -8.63 8.65 -2.95
CA PRO A 116 -8.59 10.08 -3.29
C PRO A 116 -9.05 11.05 -2.19
N GLU A 117 -9.70 10.54 -1.14
CA GLU A 117 -10.25 11.35 -0.04
C GLU A 117 -9.50 11.16 1.28
N GLY A 118 -8.58 10.20 1.35
CA GLY A 118 -7.84 9.85 2.55
C GLY A 118 -7.62 8.37 2.68
N VAL A 119 -7.29 7.90 3.88
CA VAL A 119 -6.84 6.54 4.13
C VAL A 119 -7.92 5.66 4.77
N ILE A 120 -8.00 4.41 4.34
CA ILE A 120 -8.61 3.30 5.07
C ILE A 120 -7.49 2.58 5.79
N LEU A 121 -7.50 2.59 7.13
CA LEU A 121 -6.51 1.89 7.94
C LEU A 121 -6.76 0.40 7.93
N GLY A 122 -5.68 -0.36 7.77
CA GLY A 122 -5.67 -1.80 7.93
C GLY A 122 -5.94 -2.22 9.38
N ARG A 123 -6.24 -3.49 9.55
CA ARG A 123 -6.26 -4.19 10.83
C ARG A 123 -5.65 -5.57 10.57
N PRO A 124 -4.33 -5.73 10.82
CA PRO A 124 -3.62 -6.96 10.50
C PRO A 124 -4.26 -8.20 11.09
N ALA A 125 -4.25 -9.29 10.33
CA ALA A 125 -4.90 -10.54 10.73
C ALA A 125 -4.15 -11.28 11.84
N SER A 126 -2.85 -11.06 11.93
CA SER A 126 -2.01 -11.74 12.93
C SER A 126 -1.92 -10.98 14.23
N THR A 127 -1.97 -11.73 15.36
CA THR A 127 -1.76 -11.17 16.71
C THR A 127 -0.35 -10.61 16.89
N VAL A 128 0.65 -11.09 16.17
CA VAL A 128 2.04 -10.59 16.19
C VAL A 128 2.10 -9.13 15.72
N ARG A 129 1.20 -8.73 14.83
CA ARG A 129 1.12 -7.41 14.24
C ARG A 129 0.08 -6.49 14.88
N ALA A 130 -0.64 -6.98 15.89
CA ALA A 130 -1.73 -6.23 16.52
C ALA A 130 -1.25 -4.91 17.12
N GLY A 131 -1.86 -3.79 16.71
CA GLY A 131 -1.54 -2.44 17.17
C GLY A 131 -0.55 -1.67 16.28
N GLU A 132 0.00 -2.28 15.23
CA GLU A 132 0.84 -1.56 14.25
C GLU A 132 0.04 -0.44 13.57
N GLU A 133 -1.23 -0.68 13.26
CA GLU A 133 -2.15 0.28 12.65
C GLU A 133 -2.31 1.57 13.47
N ARG A 134 -2.20 1.49 14.80
CA ARG A 134 -2.24 2.67 15.68
C ARG A 134 -1.08 3.62 15.42
N LEU A 135 0.12 3.07 15.23
CA LEU A 135 1.34 3.86 14.98
C LEU A 135 1.26 4.56 13.61
N VAL A 136 0.73 3.87 12.61
CA VAL A 136 0.47 4.48 11.30
C VAL A 136 -0.59 5.58 11.41
N ALA A 137 -1.68 5.35 12.14
CA ALA A 137 -2.73 6.35 12.35
C ALA A 137 -2.20 7.64 13.01
N GLU A 138 -1.36 7.50 14.04
CA GLU A 138 -0.69 8.64 14.70
C GLU A 138 0.15 9.45 13.70
N CYS A 139 0.95 8.78 12.88
CA CYS A 139 1.79 9.42 11.86
C CYS A 139 0.94 10.12 10.79
N LEU A 140 -0.06 9.46 10.23
CA LEU A 140 -0.93 10.03 9.20
C LEU A 140 -1.69 11.25 9.71
N THR A 141 -2.17 11.21 10.95
CA THR A 141 -2.83 12.34 11.60
C THR A 141 -1.87 13.52 11.78
N ALA A 142 -0.64 13.26 12.21
CA ALA A 142 0.40 14.29 12.34
C ALA A 142 0.78 14.91 10.98
N LEU A 143 0.70 14.14 9.90
CA LEU A 143 0.88 14.63 8.53
C LEU A 143 -0.32 15.41 8.01
N GLY A 144 -1.46 15.40 8.69
CA GLY A 144 -2.69 16.05 8.23
C GLY A 144 -3.45 15.27 7.14
N ILE A 145 -3.26 13.95 7.08
CA ILE A 145 -3.97 13.07 6.13
C ILE A 145 -5.29 12.60 6.76
N PRO A 146 -6.44 12.72 6.07
CA PRO A 146 -7.71 12.24 6.58
C PRO A 146 -7.74 10.73 6.77
N ILE A 147 -8.26 10.24 7.90
CA ILE A 147 -8.57 8.84 8.13
C ILE A 147 -10.07 8.64 7.93
N LEU A 148 -10.44 7.91 6.89
CA LEU A 148 -11.83 7.65 6.54
C LEU A 148 -12.44 6.54 7.37
N ARG A 149 -11.66 5.51 7.65
CA ARG A 149 -12.08 4.33 8.40
C ARG A 149 -10.90 3.59 9.01
N SER A 150 -11.13 3.02 10.21
CA SER A 150 -10.37 1.88 10.73
C SER A 150 -11.24 0.63 10.66
N VAL A 151 -10.72 -0.48 10.15
CA VAL A 151 -11.43 -1.77 10.18
C VAL A 151 -11.58 -2.23 11.63
N ARG A 152 -12.76 -2.75 12.00
CA ARG A 152 -13.16 -3.02 13.39
C ARG A 152 -13.85 -4.37 13.56
N GLY A 153 -14.20 -4.70 14.80
CA GLY A 153 -14.87 -5.96 15.14
C GLY A 153 -13.95 -7.15 14.94
N THR A 154 -14.45 -8.20 14.33
CA THR A 154 -13.66 -9.38 13.93
C THR A 154 -13.13 -9.26 12.49
N GLY A 155 -13.40 -8.14 11.80
CA GLY A 155 -12.86 -7.84 10.48
C GLY A 155 -11.35 -7.69 10.53
N THR A 156 -10.66 -8.28 9.55
CA THR A 156 -9.23 -8.06 9.27
C THR A 156 -9.07 -7.57 7.85
N PHE A 157 -8.14 -6.66 7.65
CA PHE A 157 -7.80 -6.10 6.35
C PHE A 157 -6.35 -5.66 6.35
N GLU A 158 -5.61 -6.08 5.35
CA GLU A 158 -4.27 -5.58 5.07
C GLU A 158 -4.28 -4.86 3.71
N GLY A 159 -3.74 -3.63 3.64
CA GLY A 159 -3.82 -2.77 2.46
C GLY A 159 -3.26 -3.40 1.18
N ALA A 160 -2.29 -4.30 1.33
CA ALA A 160 -1.70 -5.08 0.24
C ALA A 160 -2.68 -6.06 -0.46
N ASP A 161 -3.89 -6.24 0.08
CA ASP A 161 -4.97 -7.01 -0.54
C ASP A 161 -5.92 -6.17 -1.41
N ALA A 162 -5.72 -4.85 -1.47
CA ALA A 162 -6.49 -3.95 -2.31
C ALA A 162 -5.62 -3.28 -3.37
N ALA A 163 -6.14 -3.13 -4.58
CA ALA A 163 -5.43 -2.49 -5.68
C ALA A 163 -6.39 -1.71 -6.58
N TRP A 164 -6.05 -0.45 -6.90
CA TRP A 164 -6.76 0.37 -7.86
C TRP A 164 -6.50 -0.10 -9.29
N ILE A 165 -7.54 -0.51 -10.01
CA ILE A 165 -7.44 -0.79 -11.44
C ILE A 165 -7.57 0.52 -12.25
N ASP A 166 -8.54 1.33 -11.88
CA ASP A 166 -8.89 2.62 -12.47
C ASP A 166 -9.56 3.50 -11.40
N PRO A 167 -9.83 4.81 -11.64
CA PRO A 167 -10.37 5.72 -10.63
C PRO A 167 -11.74 5.34 -10.04
N ARG A 168 -12.39 4.33 -10.61
CA ARG A 168 -13.72 3.88 -10.19
C ARG A 168 -13.78 2.40 -9.83
N THR A 169 -12.65 1.69 -9.87
CA THR A 169 -12.63 0.25 -9.66
C THR A 169 -11.45 -0.20 -8.83
N VAL A 170 -11.72 -0.95 -7.78
CA VAL A 170 -10.72 -1.59 -6.90
C VAL A 170 -10.88 -3.10 -6.97
N LEU A 171 -9.76 -3.82 -7.14
CA LEU A 171 -9.67 -5.25 -6.79
C LEU A 171 -9.49 -5.36 -5.28
N LEU A 172 -10.26 -6.21 -4.63
CA LEU A 172 -10.15 -6.49 -3.20
C LEU A 172 -10.08 -8.01 -2.98
N ALA A 173 -8.95 -8.46 -2.48
CA ALA A 173 -8.74 -9.88 -2.23
C ALA A 173 -9.27 -10.29 -0.85
N ILE A 174 -9.76 -11.52 -0.79
CA ILE A 174 -10.14 -12.22 0.44
C ILE A 174 -9.25 -13.46 0.54
N GLY A 175 -8.57 -13.61 1.68
CA GLY A 175 -7.61 -14.70 1.88
C GLY A 175 -7.15 -14.81 3.33
N LEU A 176 -5.87 -15.12 3.49
CA LEU A 176 -5.25 -15.30 4.80
C LEU A 176 -5.29 -14.02 5.65
N ARG A 177 -5.11 -12.85 5.03
CA ARG A 177 -4.91 -11.58 5.72
C ARG A 177 -6.13 -10.68 5.75
N THR A 178 -6.97 -10.76 4.74
CA THR A 178 -8.23 -10.02 4.67
C THR A 178 -9.39 -11.00 4.72
N ASN A 179 -10.23 -10.92 5.75
CA ASN A 179 -11.41 -11.76 5.87
C ASN A 179 -12.67 -11.08 5.25
N ALA A 180 -13.75 -11.83 5.11
CA ALA A 180 -14.98 -11.34 4.49
C ALA A 180 -15.59 -10.12 5.22
N GLU A 181 -15.45 -10.04 6.55
CA GLU A 181 -15.96 -8.92 7.36
C GLU A 181 -15.12 -7.66 7.14
N GLY A 182 -13.78 -7.77 7.12
CA GLY A 182 -12.90 -6.65 6.80
C GLY A 182 -13.11 -6.15 5.38
N ALA A 183 -13.19 -7.06 4.41
CA ALA A 183 -13.49 -6.74 3.02
C ALA A 183 -14.84 -6.00 2.86
N ALA A 184 -15.87 -6.41 3.59
CA ALA A 184 -17.19 -5.74 3.55
C ALA A 184 -17.11 -4.29 4.10
N GLN A 185 -16.30 -4.04 5.13
CA GLN A 185 -16.12 -2.69 5.66
C GLN A 185 -15.34 -1.79 4.69
N VAL A 186 -14.31 -2.30 4.04
CA VAL A 186 -13.55 -1.57 3.01
C VAL A 186 -14.42 -1.25 1.80
N GLU A 187 -15.15 -2.24 1.29
CA GLU A 187 -16.08 -2.07 0.16
C GLU A 187 -17.16 -1.02 0.46
N ALA A 188 -17.74 -1.02 1.67
CA ALA A 188 -18.72 -0.01 2.05
C ALA A 188 -18.15 1.41 1.96
N SER A 189 -16.91 1.63 2.42
CA SER A 189 -16.25 2.93 2.32
C SER A 189 -15.96 3.33 0.88
N LEU A 190 -15.57 2.38 0.03
CA LEU A 190 -15.32 2.64 -1.40
C LEU A 190 -16.63 2.92 -2.15
N HIS A 191 -17.72 2.23 -1.82
CA HIS A 191 -19.04 2.51 -2.40
C HIS A 191 -19.56 3.91 -2.05
N GLU A 192 -19.30 4.43 -0.85
CA GLU A 192 -19.64 5.80 -0.46
C GLU A 192 -18.96 6.85 -1.38
N MET A 193 -17.81 6.50 -1.97
CA MET A 193 -17.08 7.31 -2.95
C MET A 193 -17.47 7.00 -4.41
N GLY A 194 -18.48 6.15 -4.65
CA GLY A 194 -18.90 5.73 -6.00
C GLY A 194 -17.93 4.74 -6.68
N VAL A 195 -17.09 4.06 -5.91
CA VAL A 195 -16.11 3.10 -6.42
C VAL A 195 -16.69 1.69 -6.45
N THR A 196 -16.55 0.99 -7.56
CA THR A 196 -16.91 -0.41 -7.71
C THR A 196 -15.80 -1.31 -7.15
N VAL A 197 -16.18 -2.31 -6.36
CA VAL A 197 -15.24 -3.28 -5.81
C VAL A 197 -15.44 -4.64 -6.48
N ILE A 198 -14.35 -5.22 -6.97
CA ILE A 198 -14.32 -6.59 -7.50
C ILE A 198 -13.62 -7.46 -6.48
N ARG A 199 -14.37 -8.29 -5.77
CA ARG A 199 -13.82 -9.24 -4.81
C ARG A 199 -13.22 -10.45 -5.53
N VAL A 200 -12.02 -10.86 -5.09
CA VAL A 200 -11.32 -12.05 -5.59
C VAL A 200 -10.84 -12.89 -4.41
N GLY A 201 -10.88 -14.21 -4.55
CA GLY A 201 -10.33 -15.14 -3.55
C GLY A 201 -8.86 -15.43 -3.82
N LEU A 202 -8.01 -15.36 -2.81
CA LEU A 202 -6.61 -15.79 -2.92
C LEU A 202 -6.49 -17.30 -2.71
N PRO A 203 -5.63 -17.99 -3.48
CA PRO A 203 -5.29 -19.38 -3.22
C PRO A 203 -4.64 -19.57 -1.84
N TYR A 204 -4.84 -20.74 -1.22
CA TYR A 204 -4.11 -21.11 -0.01
C TYR A 204 -2.59 -21.04 -0.24
N GLY A 205 -1.84 -20.54 0.73
CA GLY A 205 -0.39 -20.36 0.63
C GLY A 205 0.04 -19.08 -0.08
N THR A 206 -0.89 -18.17 -0.38
CA THR A 206 -0.57 -16.79 -0.79
C THR A 206 -0.83 -15.82 0.36
N MET A 207 0.03 -14.82 0.50
CA MET A 207 -0.09 -13.83 1.57
C MET A 207 -1.05 -12.70 1.17
N HIS A 208 -0.76 -11.99 0.07
CA HIS A 208 -1.49 -10.82 -0.38
C HIS A 208 -1.67 -10.81 -1.90
N LEU A 209 -2.67 -10.05 -2.38
CA LEU A 209 -2.86 -9.76 -3.81
C LEU A 209 -1.63 -9.06 -4.41
N MET A 210 -1.02 -8.14 -3.67
CA MET A 210 0.18 -7.40 -4.07
C MET A 210 1.33 -8.31 -4.52
N GLY A 211 1.49 -9.48 -3.90
CA GLY A 211 2.49 -10.47 -4.27
C GLY A 211 2.13 -11.31 -5.51
N GLN A 212 0.91 -11.18 -6.04
CA GLN A 212 0.41 -11.97 -7.16
C GLN A 212 0.13 -11.15 -8.41
N LEU A 213 -0.07 -9.83 -8.24
CA LEU A 213 -0.48 -8.91 -9.29
C LEU A 213 0.07 -7.52 -9.04
N ARG A 214 0.67 -6.91 -10.04
CA ARG A 214 1.16 -5.53 -10.01
C ARG A 214 0.82 -4.82 -11.31
N PHE A 215 0.73 -3.50 -11.25
CA PHE A 215 0.42 -2.64 -12.39
C PHE A 215 1.66 -1.85 -12.77
N ALA A 216 2.05 -1.90 -14.04
CA ALA A 216 3.19 -1.15 -14.56
C ALA A 216 2.76 0.08 -15.39
N ASP A 217 1.53 0.07 -15.93
CA ASP A 217 0.96 1.16 -16.72
C ASP A 217 -0.57 1.08 -16.72
N ARG A 218 -1.24 2.05 -17.34
CA ARG A 218 -2.71 2.13 -17.51
C ARG A 218 -3.31 0.92 -18.24
N ASP A 219 -2.50 0.22 -19.01
CA ASP A 219 -2.89 -0.90 -19.87
C ASP A 219 -2.02 -2.15 -19.64
N LEU A 220 -1.15 -2.13 -18.63
CA LEU A 220 -0.17 -3.17 -18.41
C LEU A 220 -0.13 -3.63 -16.95
N ALA A 221 -0.49 -4.89 -16.74
CA ALA A 221 -0.36 -5.58 -15.46
C ALA A 221 0.57 -6.78 -15.58
N ILE A 222 1.22 -7.11 -14.48
CA ILE A 222 2.14 -8.26 -14.37
C ILE A 222 1.61 -9.19 -13.29
N ALA A 223 1.55 -10.47 -13.58
CA ALA A 223 0.95 -11.46 -12.70
C ALA A 223 1.86 -12.68 -12.51
N TRP A 224 1.73 -13.32 -11.35
CA TRP A 224 2.41 -14.58 -11.07
C TRP A 224 1.52 -15.75 -11.55
N PRO A 225 1.93 -16.49 -12.59
CA PRO A 225 1.15 -17.58 -13.12
C PRO A 225 0.91 -18.68 -12.05
N GLY A 226 -0.30 -19.24 -12.03
CA GLY A 226 -0.68 -20.26 -11.05
C GLY A 226 -0.99 -19.74 -9.63
N ARG A 227 -0.76 -18.46 -9.36
CA ARG A 227 -1.04 -17.82 -8.04
C ARG A 227 -2.03 -16.68 -8.12
N VAL A 228 -2.02 -15.91 -9.23
CA VAL A 228 -2.99 -14.83 -9.43
C VAL A 228 -4.41 -15.40 -9.58
N PRO A 229 -5.42 -14.80 -8.93
CA PRO A 229 -6.82 -15.22 -9.11
C PRO A 229 -7.26 -15.06 -10.56
N HIS A 230 -7.88 -16.11 -11.13
CA HIS A 230 -8.41 -16.07 -12.51
C HIS A 230 -9.39 -14.89 -12.71
N ALA A 231 -10.28 -14.64 -11.74
CA ALA A 231 -11.23 -13.53 -11.80
C ALA A 231 -10.56 -12.16 -11.88
N ALA A 232 -9.38 -11.98 -11.26
CA ALA A 232 -8.61 -10.75 -11.37
C ALA A 232 -8.08 -10.55 -12.80
N VAL A 233 -7.54 -11.60 -13.42
CA VAL A 233 -7.03 -11.55 -14.80
C VAL A 233 -8.16 -11.23 -15.78
N GLU A 234 -9.32 -11.87 -15.65
CA GLU A 234 -10.49 -11.61 -16.49
C GLU A 234 -11.02 -10.17 -16.32
N ALA A 235 -11.08 -9.68 -15.09
CA ALA A 235 -11.51 -8.31 -14.80
C ALA A 235 -10.58 -7.26 -15.44
N LEU A 236 -9.27 -7.53 -15.46
CA LEU A 236 -8.28 -6.67 -16.11
C LEU A 236 -8.40 -6.72 -17.62
N ARG A 237 -8.48 -7.91 -18.22
CA ARG A 237 -8.63 -8.08 -19.67
C ARG A 237 -9.91 -7.43 -20.18
N ALA A 238 -11.01 -7.54 -19.46
CA ALA A 238 -12.28 -6.89 -19.79
C ALA A 238 -12.18 -5.35 -19.78
N ARG A 239 -11.14 -4.79 -19.13
CA ARG A 239 -10.83 -3.36 -19.08
C ARG A 239 -9.69 -2.95 -20.01
N GLY A 240 -9.24 -3.83 -20.89
CA GLY A 240 -8.21 -3.55 -21.89
C GLY A 240 -6.78 -3.70 -21.40
N TYR A 241 -6.56 -4.27 -20.22
CA TYR A 241 -5.19 -4.55 -19.75
C TYR A 241 -4.56 -5.72 -20.51
N SER A 242 -3.31 -5.52 -20.94
CA SER A 242 -2.39 -6.61 -21.23
C SER A 242 -1.87 -7.18 -19.90
N VAL A 243 -2.10 -8.46 -19.66
CA VAL A 243 -1.59 -9.14 -18.47
C VAL A 243 -0.41 -10.01 -18.88
N LEU A 244 0.79 -9.62 -18.46
CA LEU A 244 2.01 -10.39 -18.66
C LEU A 244 2.23 -11.32 -17.47
N PHE A 245 2.73 -12.51 -17.74
CA PHE A 245 3.04 -13.48 -16.69
C PHE A 245 4.53 -13.57 -16.47
N LEU A 246 4.95 -13.61 -15.19
CA LEU A 246 6.36 -13.74 -14.81
C LEU A 246 7.00 -14.94 -15.49
N PRO A 247 8.21 -14.79 -16.03
CA PRO A 247 8.89 -15.85 -16.75
C PRO A 247 9.62 -16.85 -15.85
N ASP A 248 9.92 -16.47 -14.60
CA ASP A 248 10.78 -17.23 -13.69
C ASP A 248 10.13 -17.32 -12.30
N GLU A 249 9.86 -18.55 -11.85
CA GLU A 249 9.20 -18.79 -10.56
C GLU A 249 10.17 -18.62 -9.38
N ASP A 250 11.44 -18.96 -9.55
CA ASP A 250 12.44 -18.84 -8.49
C ASP A 250 12.77 -17.37 -8.20
N GLU A 251 12.92 -16.54 -9.25
CA GLU A 251 13.04 -15.09 -9.08
C GLU A 251 11.79 -14.47 -8.45
N ALA A 252 10.59 -14.96 -8.82
CA ALA A 252 9.35 -14.50 -8.21
C ALA A 252 9.27 -14.87 -6.72
N ARG A 253 9.67 -16.09 -6.36
CA ARG A 253 9.55 -16.66 -5.02
C ARG A 253 10.66 -16.20 -4.07
N TYR A 254 11.90 -16.30 -4.49
CA TYR A 254 13.08 -16.06 -3.64
C TYR A 254 13.66 -14.67 -3.85
N GLY A 255 13.58 -14.14 -5.06
CA GLY A 255 14.06 -12.80 -5.42
C GLY A 255 12.99 -11.72 -5.27
N MET A 256 11.74 -12.07 -4.94
CA MET A 256 10.62 -11.13 -4.83
C MET A 256 10.45 -10.25 -6.08
N ALA A 257 10.69 -10.81 -7.28
CA ALA A 257 10.75 -10.05 -8.54
C ALA A 257 9.46 -9.29 -8.89
N LEU A 258 8.29 -9.75 -8.39
CA LEU A 258 7.00 -9.06 -8.55
C LEU A 258 6.75 -8.01 -7.46
N ASN A 259 7.54 -8.00 -6.40
CA ASN A 259 7.35 -7.09 -5.27
C ASN A 259 7.99 -5.72 -5.53
N PHE A 260 7.66 -5.11 -6.67
CA PHE A 260 8.12 -3.80 -7.10
C PHE A 260 7.11 -2.69 -6.77
N VAL A 261 7.56 -1.44 -6.83
CA VAL A 261 6.71 -0.26 -6.79
C VAL A 261 6.79 0.46 -8.13
N THR A 262 5.64 0.75 -8.74
CA THR A 262 5.58 1.59 -9.93
C THR A 262 5.75 3.04 -9.51
N VAL A 263 6.82 3.67 -9.98
CA VAL A 263 7.17 5.06 -9.65
C VAL A 263 6.61 6.06 -10.66
N ALA A 264 6.44 5.63 -11.91
CA ALA A 264 5.75 6.34 -12.97
C ALA A 264 5.28 5.31 -14.02
N PRO A 265 4.42 5.67 -15.00
CA PRO A 265 4.04 4.75 -16.06
C PRO A 265 5.27 4.10 -16.74
N ARG A 266 5.31 2.77 -16.73
CA ARG A 266 6.42 1.94 -17.23
C ARG A 266 7.78 2.19 -16.55
N GLN A 267 7.78 2.72 -15.33
CA GLN A 267 8.99 2.85 -14.50
C GLN A 267 8.75 2.21 -13.14
N ILE A 268 9.59 1.28 -12.77
CA ILE A 268 9.44 0.52 -11.52
C ILE A 268 10.72 0.54 -10.70
N LEU A 269 10.56 0.49 -9.37
CA LEU A 269 11.63 0.19 -8.43
C LEU A 269 11.46 -1.26 -7.97
N MET A 270 12.43 -2.13 -8.26
CA MET A 270 12.36 -3.58 -8.03
C MET A 270 13.59 -4.12 -7.30
N PRO A 271 13.45 -5.27 -6.61
CA PRO A 271 14.61 -5.96 -6.02
C PRO A 271 15.65 -6.32 -7.07
N ALA A 272 16.93 -6.05 -6.77
CA ALA A 272 18.06 -6.53 -7.56
C ALA A 272 18.21 -8.07 -7.44
N GLY A 273 19.00 -8.67 -8.33
CA GLY A 273 19.23 -10.12 -8.31
C GLY A 273 18.22 -10.95 -9.11
N ASN A 274 17.36 -10.31 -9.91
CA ASN A 274 16.33 -10.95 -10.74
C ASN A 274 16.58 -10.72 -12.24
N PRO A 275 17.67 -11.25 -12.83
CA PRO A 275 18.11 -10.90 -14.18
C PRO A 275 17.14 -11.34 -15.28
N ALA A 276 16.51 -12.51 -15.16
CA ALA A 276 15.55 -13.02 -16.15
C ALA A 276 14.28 -12.15 -16.17
N THR A 277 13.73 -11.85 -14.99
CA THR A 277 12.55 -10.99 -14.85
C THR A 277 12.85 -9.55 -15.26
N GLN A 278 14.01 -9.01 -14.90
CA GLN A 278 14.43 -7.67 -15.33
C GLN A 278 14.55 -7.57 -16.86
N SER A 279 15.13 -8.60 -17.50
CA SER A 279 15.21 -8.67 -18.97
C SER A 279 13.82 -8.71 -19.60
N PHE A 280 12.93 -9.52 -19.05
CA PHE A 280 11.55 -9.62 -19.48
C PHE A 280 10.80 -8.28 -19.35
N TYR A 281 10.95 -7.56 -18.24
CA TYR A 281 10.35 -6.25 -18.04
C TYR A 281 10.87 -5.22 -19.04
N LYS A 282 12.18 -5.20 -19.30
CA LYS A 282 12.80 -4.32 -20.32
C LYS A 282 12.27 -4.60 -21.73
N GLN A 283 12.07 -5.87 -22.07
CA GLN A 283 11.46 -6.25 -23.37
C GLN A 283 9.99 -5.79 -23.49
N ALA A 284 9.29 -5.71 -22.37
CA ALA A 284 7.92 -5.15 -22.30
C ALA A 284 7.90 -3.61 -22.27
N GLY A 285 9.04 -2.94 -22.41
CA GLY A 285 9.16 -1.48 -22.41
C GLY A 285 9.08 -0.86 -21.01
N ILE A 286 9.44 -1.62 -19.95
CA ILE A 286 9.47 -1.15 -18.57
C ILE A 286 10.90 -0.80 -18.18
N THR A 287 11.10 0.43 -17.69
CA THR A 287 12.36 0.86 -17.08
C THR A 287 12.45 0.33 -15.65
N CYS A 288 13.52 -0.38 -15.33
CA CYS A 288 13.74 -0.99 -14.02
C CYS A 288 14.86 -0.25 -13.27
N HIS A 289 14.50 0.42 -12.18
CA HIS A 289 15.42 0.84 -11.13
C HIS A 289 15.59 -0.34 -10.16
N THR A 290 16.80 -0.74 -9.84
CA THR A 290 17.05 -1.91 -9.00
C THR A 290 17.83 -1.54 -7.75
N ILE A 291 17.45 -2.11 -6.61
CA ILE A 291 18.17 -1.95 -5.34
C ILE A 291 18.33 -3.30 -4.64
N GLN A 292 19.39 -3.41 -3.84
CA GLN A 292 19.62 -4.58 -3.01
C GLN A 292 18.69 -4.54 -1.80
N VAL A 293 17.91 -5.62 -1.62
CA VAL A 293 16.98 -5.82 -0.48
C VAL A 293 17.00 -7.28 0.00
N ASP A 294 18.06 -8.02 -0.32
CA ASP A 294 18.17 -9.44 0.00
C ASP A 294 18.16 -9.72 1.51
N GLU A 295 18.64 -8.79 2.34
CA GLU A 295 18.48 -8.90 3.78
C GLU A 295 17.03 -8.64 4.23
N LEU A 296 16.37 -7.62 3.68
CA LEU A 296 14.98 -7.30 3.99
C LEU A 296 14.00 -8.40 3.56
N ILE A 297 14.30 -9.10 2.46
CA ILE A 297 13.49 -10.24 1.97
C ILE A 297 13.40 -11.38 2.99
N LYS A 298 14.38 -11.55 3.87
CA LYS A 298 14.33 -12.54 4.97
C LYS A 298 13.15 -12.32 5.92
N ALA A 299 12.61 -11.12 5.97
CA ALA A 299 11.39 -10.82 6.72
C ALA A 299 10.10 -11.17 5.96
N ALA A 300 10.17 -11.89 4.84
CA ALA A 300 9.04 -12.32 4.01
C ALA A 300 8.35 -11.20 3.20
N GLY A 301 9.01 -10.07 2.97
CA GLY A 301 8.48 -8.97 2.15
C GLY A 301 9.56 -8.26 1.34
N GLY A 302 9.17 -7.59 0.26
CA GLY A 302 10.05 -6.81 -0.59
C GLY A 302 9.70 -5.32 -0.62
N ILE A 303 10.16 -4.61 -1.64
CA ILE A 303 10.04 -3.14 -1.76
C ILE A 303 8.58 -2.68 -1.68
N GLY A 304 7.67 -3.39 -2.36
CA GLY A 304 6.24 -3.06 -2.33
C GLY A 304 5.64 -3.17 -0.93
N CYS A 305 5.99 -4.21 -0.18
CA CYS A 305 5.49 -4.43 1.19
C CYS A 305 6.01 -3.35 2.15
N LEU A 306 7.26 -2.89 1.97
CA LEU A 306 7.90 -1.87 2.78
C LEU A 306 7.35 -0.46 2.52
N THR A 307 6.62 -0.24 1.40
CA THR A 307 6.25 1.08 0.91
C THR A 307 4.77 1.38 1.12
N GLY A 308 4.44 2.21 2.09
CA GLY A 308 3.11 2.82 2.21
C GLY A 308 2.95 3.97 1.22
N ILE A 309 2.07 3.85 0.26
CA ILE A 309 1.84 4.89 -0.76
C ILE A 309 0.86 5.92 -0.21
N LEU A 310 1.31 7.19 -0.11
CA LEU A 310 0.48 8.29 0.39
C LEU A 310 -0.10 9.16 -0.72
N HIS A 311 0.65 9.36 -1.80
CA HIS A 311 0.21 10.24 -2.87
C HIS A 311 0.74 9.77 -4.23
N ARG A 312 -0.16 9.66 -5.18
CA ARG A 312 0.10 9.58 -6.62
C ARG A 312 -0.59 10.73 -7.32
N GLU A 313 -0.11 11.13 -8.49
CA GLU A 313 -0.85 12.10 -9.31
C GLU A 313 -2.25 11.58 -9.61
N LEU A 314 -3.25 12.36 -9.21
CA LEU A 314 -4.65 12.13 -9.57
C LEU A 314 -4.92 12.85 -10.90
N GLU A 315 -5.67 12.24 -11.82
CA GLU A 315 -6.22 12.99 -12.94
C GLU A 315 -7.36 13.88 -12.43
N GLY A 316 -7.28 15.15 -12.78
CA GLY A 316 -8.25 16.15 -12.41
C GLY A 316 -9.64 15.93 -13.03
#